data_f45424a6a7b9b2c574036ad97b090b6b
#
_entry.id   f45424a6a7b9b2c574036ad97b090b6b
#
_cell.length_a   1.000
_cell.length_b   1.000
_cell.length_c   1.000
_cell.angle_alpha   90.00
_cell.angle_beta   90.00
_cell.angle_gamma   90.00
#
_symmetry.space_group_name_H-M   'P 1'
#
loop_
_entity.id
_entity.type
_entity.pdbx_description
1 polymer ?
#
loop_
_entity_poly.entity_id
_entity_poly.type
_entity_poly.pdbx_seq_one_letter_code
_entity_poly.pdbx_strand_id
1 'polypeptide(L)'
;MEEQSEIVRSKKEFAFASSTILSQVGRGIIVGLIVGIIVGSFRFLIEKGFHMIQGVYQDQGYLVRNLFVLVLFYILICWLSAKLTRSEKDIKGSGIPQVEAELKGLMSLNWWGILWKKYVLGILAIASGLMLGREGPSIQLGAVGGKGIAKWLKSSPVEERSLIASGAAAGLAAAFNAPIAALLFVVEEVYHHFSR
;
A
#
# COMPACT_ATOMS: atom_id res chain seq x y z
N MET A 1 16.65 -44.46 -26.02
CA MET A 1 16.24 -43.19 -26.70
C MET A 1 15.16 -42.45 -25.91
N GLU A 2 14.18 -43.14 -25.30
CA GLU A 2 13.13 -42.53 -24.48
C GLU A 2 13.67 -41.84 -23.19
N GLU A 3 14.57 -42.51 -22.45
CA GLU A 3 15.15 -41.98 -21.23
C GLU A 3 15.94 -40.67 -21.42
N GLN A 4 16.66 -40.53 -22.53
CA GLN A 4 17.33 -39.26 -22.89
C GLN A 4 16.35 -38.15 -23.26
N SER A 5 15.20 -38.49 -23.86
CA SER A 5 14.17 -37.51 -24.21
C SER A 5 13.45 -36.98 -22.95
N GLU A 6 13.21 -37.81 -21.93
CA GLU A 6 12.64 -37.41 -20.64
C GLU A 6 13.59 -36.52 -19.85
N ILE A 7 14.90 -36.86 -19.83
CA ILE A 7 15.91 -36.02 -19.15
C ILE A 7 16.01 -34.63 -19.78
N VAL A 8 15.95 -34.55 -21.10
CA VAL A 8 15.98 -33.28 -21.84
C VAL A 8 14.73 -32.46 -21.59
N ARG A 9 13.56 -33.10 -21.51
CA ARG A 9 12.28 -32.47 -21.21
C ARG A 9 12.23 -31.93 -19.79
N SER A 10 12.62 -32.70 -18.80
CA SER A 10 12.70 -32.27 -17.41
C SER A 10 13.66 -31.10 -17.22
N LYS A 11 14.86 -31.14 -17.86
CA LYS A 11 15.80 -30.01 -17.83
C LYS A 11 15.23 -28.73 -18.45
N LYS A 12 14.45 -28.82 -19.53
CA LYS A 12 13.78 -27.67 -20.15
C LYS A 12 12.66 -27.12 -19.25
N GLU A 13 11.88 -28.00 -18.62
CA GLU A 13 10.84 -27.58 -17.66
C GLU A 13 11.45 -26.92 -16.42
N PHE A 14 12.54 -27.46 -15.86
CA PHE A 14 13.28 -26.82 -14.77
C PHE A 14 13.88 -25.47 -15.17
N ALA A 15 14.48 -25.35 -16.34
CA ALA A 15 15.04 -24.10 -16.83
C ALA A 15 13.96 -23.04 -17.09
N PHE A 16 12.79 -23.43 -17.60
CA PHE A 16 11.65 -22.53 -17.79
C PHE A 16 11.05 -22.08 -16.46
N ALA A 17 10.87 -23.01 -15.52
CA ALA A 17 10.38 -22.69 -14.17
C ALA A 17 11.34 -21.75 -13.42
N SER A 18 12.65 -22.00 -13.49
CA SER A 18 13.66 -21.16 -12.83
C SER A 18 13.74 -19.74 -13.42
N SER A 19 13.63 -19.60 -14.74
CA SER A 19 13.63 -18.28 -15.41
C SER A 19 12.38 -17.46 -15.03
N THR A 20 11.24 -18.11 -14.91
CA THR A 20 9.98 -17.48 -14.50
C THR A 20 10.04 -17.02 -13.04
N ILE A 21 10.55 -17.87 -12.13
CA ILE A 21 10.72 -17.54 -10.72
C ILE A 21 11.69 -16.35 -10.58
N LEU A 22 12.83 -16.37 -11.25
CA LEU A 22 13.82 -15.30 -11.18
C LEU A 22 13.25 -13.96 -11.67
N SER A 23 12.47 -13.99 -12.74
CA SER A 23 11.75 -12.80 -13.23
C SER A 23 10.75 -12.26 -12.21
N GLN A 24 9.97 -13.13 -11.55
CA GLN A 24 9.00 -12.72 -10.52
C GLN A 24 9.71 -12.15 -9.28
N VAL A 25 10.80 -12.74 -8.84
CA VAL A 25 11.63 -12.22 -7.73
C VAL A 25 12.17 -10.83 -8.09
N GLY A 26 12.71 -10.65 -9.29
CA GLY A 26 13.19 -9.34 -9.75
C GLY A 26 12.11 -8.26 -9.74
N ARG A 27 10.91 -8.59 -10.23
CA ARG A 27 9.75 -7.69 -10.19
C ARG A 27 9.31 -7.39 -8.75
N GLY A 28 9.32 -8.39 -7.87
CA GLY A 28 9.03 -8.22 -6.44
C GLY A 28 10.01 -7.27 -5.75
N ILE A 29 11.30 -7.34 -6.07
CA ILE A 29 12.32 -6.41 -5.57
C ILE A 29 12.02 -4.98 -6.01
N ILE A 30 11.67 -4.75 -7.28
CA ILE A 30 11.32 -3.43 -7.80
C ILE A 30 10.08 -2.88 -7.06
N VAL A 31 9.05 -3.71 -6.85
CA VAL A 31 7.86 -3.33 -6.08
C VAL A 31 8.25 -2.97 -4.65
N GLY A 32 9.05 -3.81 -3.99
CA GLY A 32 9.51 -3.58 -2.62
C GLY A 32 10.25 -2.26 -2.46
N LEU A 33 11.16 -1.93 -3.37
CA LEU A 33 11.93 -0.68 -3.35
C LEU A 33 11.02 0.55 -3.56
N ILE A 34 10.19 0.55 -4.58
CA ILE A 34 9.31 1.69 -4.91
C ILE A 34 8.28 1.90 -3.82
N VAL A 35 7.61 0.84 -3.38
CA VAL A 35 6.61 0.90 -2.29
C VAL A 35 7.27 1.28 -0.97
N GLY A 36 8.47 0.77 -0.70
CA GLY A 36 9.25 1.15 0.48
C GLY A 36 9.54 2.66 0.54
N ILE A 37 9.88 3.28 -0.60
CA ILE A 37 10.06 4.73 -0.69
C ILE A 37 8.72 5.47 -0.49
N ILE A 38 7.65 5.03 -1.13
CA ILE A 38 6.32 5.66 -1.02
C ILE A 38 5.82 5.61 0.44
N VAL A 39 5.81 4.44 1.06
CA VAL A 39 5.28 4.28 2.42
C VAL A 39 6.27 4.80 3.46
N GLY A 40 7.56 4.70 3.22
CA GLY A 40 8.60 5.30 4.07
C GLY A 40 8.47 6.84 4.11
N SER A 41 8.28 7.48 2.95
CA SER A 41 8.03 8.93 2.88
C SER A 41 6.69 9.31 3.52
N PHE A 42 5.65 8.50 3.34
CA PHE A 42 4.35 8.67 3.99
C PHE A 42 4.48 8.70 5.51
N ARG A 43 5.17 7.73 6.08
CA ARG A 43 5.47 7.65 7.51
C ARG A 43 6.27 8.86 8.01
N PHE A 44 7.34 9.21 7.30
CA PHE A 44 8.19 10.36 7.65
C PHE A 44 7.39 11.67 7.67
N LEU A 45 6.53 11.90 6.67
CA LEU A 45 5.71 13.11 6.59
C LEU A 45 4.64 13.15 7.68
N ILE A 46 4.05 12.02 8.05
CA ILE A 46 3.14 11.92 9.19
C ILE A 46 3.86 12.30 10.49
N GLU A 47 5.02 11.71 10.78
CA GLU A 47 5.78 11.99 12.00
C GLU A 47 6.19 13.48 12.07
N LYS A 48 6.71 14.02 10.97
CA LYS A 48 7.08 15.43 10.89
C LYS A 48 5.88 16.36 11.06
N GLY A 49 4.76 16.07 10.39
CA GLY A 49 3.54 16.87 10.50
C GLY A 49 2.95 16.82 11.91
N PHE A 50 2.96 15.64 12.55
CA PHE A 50 2.51 15.47 13.92
C PHE A 50 3.33 16.33 14.90
N HIS A 51 4.66 16.35 14.78
CA HIS A 51 5.52 17.20 15.62
C HIS A 51 5.25 18.69 15.41
N MET A 52 4.97 19.12 14.19
CA MET A 52 4.61 20.53 13.92
C MET A 52 3.31 20.91 14.62
N ILE A 53 2.29 20.07 14.55
CA ILE A 53 0.98 20.32 15.17
C ILE A 53 1.08 20.24 16.70
N GLN A 54 1.87 19.31 17.24
CA GLN A 54 2.14 19.22 18.66
C GLN A 54 2.75 20.51 19.21
N GLY A 55 3.65 21.17 18.49
CA GLY A 55 4.18 22.48 18.85
C GLY A 55 3.11 23.56 18.97
N VAL A 56 2.11 23.54 18.08
CA VAL A 56 0.96 24.47 18.13
C VAL A 56 0.09 24.24 19.38
N TYR A 57 -0.09 22.98 19.80
CA TYR A 57 -0.84 22.66 21.02
C TYR A 57 -0.10 23.06 22.31
N GLN A 58 1.22 23.03 22.30
CA GLN A 58 2.04 23.34 23.47
C GLN A 58 2.26 24.84 23.70
N ASP A 59 2.04 25.66 22.69
CA ASP A 59 2.18 27.12 22.80
C ASP A 59 1.00 27.76 23.55
N GLN A 60 1.15 27.90 24.86
CA GLN A 60 0.14 28.47 25.75
C GLN A 60 -0.01 30.00 25.61
N GLY A 61 0.97 30.69 25.03
CA GLY A 61 0.95 32.15 24.90
C GLY A 61 -0.15 32.69 23.99
N TYR A 62 -0.67 31.87 23.08
CA TYR A 62 -1.68 32.25 22.07
C TYR A 62 -2.81 31.23 21.94
N LEU A 63 -3.26 30.69 23.07
CA LEU A 63 -4.21 29.57 23.15
C LEU A 63 -5.46 29.76 22.27
N VAL A 64 -6.14 30.92 22.37
CA VAL A 64 -7.37 31.19 21.62
C VAL A 64 -7.11 31.25 20.10
N ARG A 65 -6.02 31.92 19.70
CA ARG A 65 -5.62 32.00 18.30
C ARG A 65 -5.29 30.62 17.74
N ASN A 66 -4.52 29.84 18.47
CA ASN A 66 -4.10 28.49 18.08
C ASN A 66 -5.29 27.55 17.94
N LEU A 67 -6.24 27.62 18.89
CA LEU A 67 -7.48 26.85 18.84
C LEU A 67 -8.32 27.21 17.60
N PHE A 68 -8.45 28.51 17.29
CA PHE A 68 -9.19 28.95 16.10
C PHE A 68 -8.55 28.46 14.80
N VAL A 69 -7.22 28.53 14.68
CA VAL A 69 -6.46 28.02 13.53
C VAL A 69 -6.64 26.51 13.40
N LEU A 70 -6.58 25.76 14.48
CA LEU A 70 -6.79 24.31 14.47
C LEU A 70 -8.22 23.94 14.03
N VAL A 71 -9.24 24.64 14.51
CA VAL A 71 -10.63 24.41 14.08
C VAL A 71 -10.79 24.63 12.58
N LEU A 72 -10.27 25.74 12.04
CA LEU A 72 -10.30 26.01 10.61
C LEU A 72 -9.54 24.94 9.81
N PHE A 73 -8.41 24.49 10.33
CA PHE A 73 -7.61 23.42 9.70
C PHE A 73 -8.38 22.09 9.67
N TYR A 74 -9.06 21.70 10.74
CA TYR A 74 -9.90 20.50 10.76
C TYR A 74 -11.12 20.62 9.82
N ILE A 75 -11.76 21.79 9.75
CA ILE A 75 -12.84 22.02 8.78
C ILE A 75 -12.34 21.83 7.35
N LEU A 76 -11.15 22.36 7.04
CA LEU A 76 -10.52 22.19 5.73
C LEU A 76 -10.23 20.71 5.42
N ILE A 77 -9.68 19.96 6.38
CA ILE A 77 -9.43 18.50 6.24
C ILE A 77 -10.73 17.76 5.97
N CYS A 78 -11.80 18.05 6.72
CA CYS A 78 -13.10 17.42 6.54
C CYS A 78 -13.69 17.72 5.15
N TRP A 79 -13.62 18.98 4.72
CA TRP A 79 -14.09 19.38 3.40
C TRP A 79 -13.30 18.70 2.26
N LEU A 80 -11.97 18.69 2.37
CA LEU A 80 -11.09 18.04 1.39
C LEU A 80 -11.34 16.53 1.35
N SER A 81 -11.47 15.89 2.52
CA SER A 81 -11.79 14.46 2.64
C SER A 81 -13.13 14.13 2.00
N ALA A 82 -14.16 14.93 2.24
CA ALA A 82 -15.47 14.75 1.61
C ALA A 82 -15.40 14.89 0.09
N LYS A 83 -14.67 15.89 -0.42
CA LYS A 83 -14.51 16.14 -1.86
C LYS A 83 -13.76 14.99 -2.56
N LEU A 84 -12.61 14.57 -2.01
CA LEU A 84 -11.78 13.53 -2.60
C LEU A 84 -12.45 12.16 -2.51
N THR A 85 -13.15 11.87 -1.41
CA THR A 85 -13.89 10.62 -1.24
C THR A 85 -15.10 10.50 -2.16
N ARG A 86 -15.74 11.62 -2.52
CA ARG A 86 -16.80 11.62 -3.55
C ARG A 86 -16.28 11.28 -4.93
N SER A 87 -15.05 11.69 -5.25
CA SER A 87 -14.43 11.41 -6.55
C SER A 87 -13.80 10.01 -6.64
N GLU A 88 -13.47 9.41 -5.51
CA GLU A 88 -12.87 8.07 -5.43
C GLU A 88 -13.38 7.38 -4.15
N LYS A 89 -14.36 6.50 -4.31
CA LYS A 89 -15.02 5.86 -3.15
C LYS A 89 -14.12 4.84 -2.45
N ASP A 90 -13.16 4.29 -3.17
CA ASP A 90 -12.30 3.20 -2.69
C ASP A 90 -11.17 3.66 -1.74
N ILE A 91 -11.06 4.99 -1.51
CA ILE A 91 -10.15 5.53 -0.48
C ILE A 91 -10.74 5.51 0.93
N LYS A 92 -12.02 5.13 1.10
CA LYS A 92 -12.68 5.07 2.40
C LYS A 92 -12.12 3.97 3.30
N GLY A 93 -12.14 4.23 4.60
CA GLY A 93 -11.77 3.25 5.63
C GLY A 93 -10.29 2.87 5.61
N SER A 94 -9.96 1.69 6.10
CA SER A 94 -8.59 1.18 6.16
C SER A 94 -8.00 0.93 4.77
N GLY A 95 -8.78 0.42 3.85
CA GLY A 95 -8.34 0.01 2.52
C GLY A 95 -8.04 -1.48 2.40
N ILE A 96 -7.97 -2.21 3.52
CA ILE A 96 -7.72 -3.67 3.52
C ILE A 96 -8.83 -4.42 2.77
N PRO A 97 -10.14 -4.20 3.05
CA PRO A 97 -11.21 -4.89 2.33
C PRO A 97 -11.20 -4.63 0.82
N GLN A 98 -10.78 -3.43 0.39
CA GLN A 98 -10.67 -3.09 -1.02
C GLN A 98 -9.51 -3.85 -1.68
N VAL A 99 -8.38 -4.00 -0.98
CA VAL A 99 -7.24 -4.80 -1.47
C VAL A 99 -7.61 -6.27 -1.58
N GLU A 100 -8.30 -6.82 -0.58
CA GLU A 100 -8.81 -8.21 -0.64
C GLU A 100 -9.77 -8.41 -1.81
N ALA A 101 -10.73 -7.51 -2.00
CA ALA A 101 -11.69 -7.59 -3.10
C ALA A 101 -11.00 -7.53 -4.48
N GLU A 102 -9.95 -6.71 -4.62
CA GLU A 102 -9.11 -6.65 -5.82
C GLU A 102 -8.41 -7.98 -6.08
N LEU A 103 -7.78 -8.56 -5.05
CA LEU A 103 -7.06 -9.82 -5.17
C LEU A 103 -7.98 -11.01 -5.45
N LYS A 104 -9.22 -10.97 -4.93
CA LYS A 104 -10.29 -11.91 -5.26
C LYS A 104 -10.89 -11.69 -6.66
N GLY A 105 -10.49 -10.62 -7.35
CA GLY A 105 -11.04 -10.26 -8.67
C GLY A 105 -12.46 -9.73 -8.64
N LEU A 106 -12.97 -9.34 -7.46
CA LEU A 106 -14.33 -8.82 -7.28
C LEU A 106 -14.46 -7.33 -7.64
N MET A 107 -13.33 -6.62 -7.67
CA MET A 107 -13.27 -5.21 -8.07
C MET A 107 -11.93 -4.88 -8.73
N SER A 108 -11.84 -3.72 -9.37
CA SER A 108 -10.60 -3.20 -9.94
C SER A 108 -10.34 -1.79 -9.44
N LEU A 109 -9.31 -1.65 -8.60
CA LEU A 109 -8.92 -0.38 -8.00
C LEU A 109 -8.26 0.54 -9.03
N ASN A 110 -8.62 1.81 -8.98
CA ASN A 110 -7.91 2.86 -9.72
C ASN A 110 -6.60 3.21 -9.00
N TRP A 111 -5.50 2.52 -9.38
CA TRP A 111 -4.23 2.60 -8.69
C TRP A 111 -3.70 4.03 -8.52
N TRP A 112 -3.77 4.86 -9.57
CA TRP A 112 -3.27 6.25 -9.52
C TRP A 112 -4.18 7.15 -8.68
N GLY A 113 -5.50 7.06 -8.91
CA GLY A 113 -6.49 7.84 -8.17
C GLY A 113 -6.42 7.60 -6.66
N ILE A 114 -6.30 6.33 -6.26
CA ILE A 114 -6.19 5.95 -4.86
C ILE A 114 -4.83 6.33 -4.29
N LEU A 115 -3.73 6.07 -5.02
CA LEU A 115 -2.37 6.31 -4.55
C LEU A 115 -2.21 7.74 -4.01
N TRP A 116 -2.44 8.75 -4.84
CA TRP A 116 -2.19 10.13 -4.44
C TRP A 116 -3.23 10.66 -3.45
N LYS A 117 -4.53 10.31 -3.62
CA LYS A 117 -5.58 10.77 -2.71
C LYS A 117 -5.43 10.19 -1.32
N LYS A 118 -5.20 8.88 -1.22
CA LYS A 118 -4.95 8.20 0.06
C LYS A 118 -3.68 8.70 0.74
N TYR A 119 -2.63 8.94 -0.05
CA TYR A 119 -1.37 9.49 0.44
C TYR A 119 -1.57 10.87 1.07
N VAL A 120 -2.18 11.80 0.35
CA VAL A 120 -2.40 13.17 0.83
C VAL A 120 -3.37 13.20 2.02
N LEU A 121 -4.53 12.55 1.90
CA LEU A 121 -5.52 12.53 2.98
C LEU A 121 -5.02 11.80 4.22
N GLY A 122 -4.28 10.71 4.04
CA GLY A 122 -3.69 9.96 5.15
C GLY A 122 -2.68 10.81 5.93
N ILE A 123 -1.79 11.53 5.24
CA ILE A 123 -0.85 12.44 5.90
C ILE A 123 -1.62 13.52 6.65
N LEU A 124 -2.53 14.22 6.00
CA LEU A 124 -3.27 15.32 6.63
C LEU A 124 -4.07 14.84 7.85
N ALA A 125 -4.76 13.72 7.74
CA ALA A 125 -5.61 13.22 8.81
C ALA A 125 -4.79 12.67 9.99
N ILE A 126 -3.75 11.87 9.74
CA ILE A 126 -2.98 11.24 10.81
C ILE A 126 -2.03 12.25 11.46
N ALA A 127 -1.36 13.09 10.65
CA ALA A 127 -0.45 14.12 11.16
C ALA A 127 -1.18 15.19 12.00
N SER A 128 -2.48 15.42 11.73
CA SER A 128 -3.29 16.35 12.54
C SER A 128 -3.61 15.83 13.95
N GLY A 129 -3.20 14.61 14.29
CA GLY A 129 -3.45 14.02 15.62
C GLY A 129 -4.77 13.27 15.72
N LEU A 130 -5.47 13.02 14.61
CA LEU A 130 -6.62 12.12 14.61
C LEU A 130 -6.13 10.71 14.96
N MET A 131 -6.85 10.03 15.86
CA MET A 131 -6.55 8.65 16.28
C MET A 131 -6.86 7.64 15.16
N LEU A 132 -6.13 7.77 14.05
CA LEU A 132 -6.25 6.89 12.88
C LEU A 132 -4.99 6.03 12.78
N GLY A 133 -5.19 4.73 12.57
CA GLY A 133 -4.10 3.80 12.30
C GLY A 133 -3.46 4.09 10.93
N ARG A 134 -2.15 3.95 10.86
CA ARG A 134 -1.37 4.08 9.61
C ARG A 134 -1.25 2.77 8.83
N GLU A 135 -1.64 1.66 9.43
CA GLU A 135 -1.49 0.31 8.89
C GLU A 135 -2.31 0.12 7.61
N GLY A 136 -3.61 0.36 7.71
CA GLY A 136 -4.54 0.21 6.59
C GLY A 136 -4.17 1.05 5.38
N PRO A 137 -3.95 2.37 5.55
CA PRO A 137 -3.46 3.22 4.47
C PRO A 137 -2.16 2.72 3.84
N SER A 138 -1.21 2.21 4.64
CA SER A 138 0.07 1.69 4.14
C SER A 138 -0.09 0.43 3.30
N ILE A 139 -0.98 -0.49 3.70
CA ILE A 139 -1.31 -1.69 2.92
C ILE A 139 -1.94 -1.29 1.59
N GLN A 140 -2.91 -0.37 1.61
CA GLN A 140 -3.58 0.08 0.39
C GLN A 140 -2.62 0.82 -0.55
N LEU A 141 -1.78 1.73 -0.03
CA LEU A 141 -0.75 2.43 -0.82
C LEU A 141 0.24 1.45 -1.44
N GLY A 142 0.65 0.44 -0.67
CA GLY A 142 1.52 -0.63 -1.16
C GLY A 142 0.86 -1.45 -2.27
N ALA A 143 -0.37 -1.90 -2.07
CA ALA A 143 -1.12 -2.69 -3.04
C ALA A 143 -1.33 -1.94 -4.37
N VAL A 144 -1.79 -0.67 -4.31
CA VAL A 144 -1.98 0.13 -5.53
C VAL A 144 -0.66 0.53 -6.17
N GLY A 145 0.42 0.69 -5.39
CA GLY A 145 1.79 0.86 -5.90
C GLY A 145 2.24 -0.37 -6.69
N GLY A 146 2.05 -1.56 -6.13
CA GLY A 146 2.30 -2.84 -6.82
C GLY A 146 1.50 -2.98 -8.10
N LYS A 147 0.19 -2.60 -8.08
CA LYS A 147 -0.67 -2.58 -9.27
C LYS A 147 -0.16 -1.62 -10.35
N GLY A 148 0.28 -0.42 -9.95
CA GLY A 148 0.85 0.56 -10.88
C GLY A 148 2.09 0.02 -11.59
N ILE A 149 2.99 -0.64 -10.85
CA ILE A 149 4.18 -1.28 -11.40
C ILE A 149 3.82 -2.45 -12.32
N ALA A 150 2.85 -3.29 -11.93
CA ALA A 150 2.36 -4.39 -12.76
C ALA A 150 1.85 -3.90 -14.11
N LYS A 151 1.10 -2.80 -14.14
CA LYS A 151 0.64 -2.15 -15.37
C LYS A 151 1.78 -1.59 -16.20
N TRP A 152 2.75 -0.97 -15.55
CA TRP A 152 3.94 -0.44 -16.24
C TRP A 152 4.77 -1.56 -16.88
N LEU A 153 4.91 -2.70 -16.20
CA LEU A 153 5.61 -3.89 -16.71
C LEU A 153 4.78 -4.74 -17.67
N LYS A 154 3.53 -4.34 -17.95
CA LYS A 154 2.57 -5.10 -18.78
C LYS A 154 2.44 -6.55 -18.32
N SER A 155 2.35 -6.75 -17.00
CA SER A 155 2.27 -8.07 -16.39
C SER A 155 0.96 -8.79 -16.73
N SER A 156 0.99 -10.12 -16.75
CA SER A 156 -0.21 -10.94 -16.88
C SER A 156 -1.14 -10.78 -15.68
N PRO A 157 -2.43 -11.12 -15.76
CA PRO A 157 -3.37 -10.98 -14.63
C PRO A 157 -2.95 -11.74 -13.37
N VAL A 158 -2.27 -12.87 -13.51
CA VAL A 158 -1.74 -13.66 -12.39
C VAL A 158 -0.56 -12.95 -11.74
N GLU A 159 0.36 -12.45 -12.55
CA GLU A 159 1.51 -11.67 -12.07
C GLU A 159 1.06 -10.35 -11.41
N GLU A 160 0.05 -9.68 -11.97
CA GLU A 160 -0.52 -8.45 -11.40
C GLU A 160 -1.01 -8.68 -9.97
N ARG A 161 -1.76 -9.77 -9.72
CA ARG A 161 -2.20 -10.13 -8.36
C ARG A 161 -1.03 -10.38 -7.42
N SER A 162 -0.01 -11.10 -7.88
CA SER A 162 1.20 -11.35 -7.09
C SER A 162 1.93 -10.04 -6.74
N LEU A 163 2.03 -9.09 -7.68
CA LEU A 163 2.68 -7.80 -7.45
C LEU A 163 1.85 -6.89 -6.55
N ILE A 164 0.50 -6.94 -6.61
CA ILE A 164 -0.40 -6.25 -5.68
C ILE A 164 -0.18 -6.76 -4.26
N ALA A 165 -0.16 -8.09 -4.07
CA ALA A 165 0.06 -8.70 -2.77
C ALA A 165 1.48 -8.40 -2.21
N SER A 166 2.50 -8.49 -3.07
CA SER A 166 3.88 -8.10 -2.72
C SER A 166 3.96 -6.63 -2.31
N GLY A 167 3.24 -5.76 -3.02
CA GLY A 167 3.13 -4.35 -2.68
C GLY A 167 2.45 -4.12 -1.33
N ALA A 168 1.34 -4.82 -1.04
CA ALA A 168 0.65 -4.77 0.24
C ALA A 168 1.58 -5.18 1.40
N ALA A 169 2.33 -6.28 1.23
CA ALA A 169 3.31 -6.74 2.21
C ALA A 169 4.46 -5.74 2.40
N ALA A 170 4.99 -5.19 1.31
CA ALA A 170 6.05 -4.17 1.37
C ALA A 170 5.57 -2.88 2.06
N GLY A 171 4.33 -2.46 1.79
CA GLY A 171 3.70 -1.31 2.45
C GLY A 171 3.57 -1.51 3.96
N LEU A 172 3.09 -2.67 4.39
CA LEU A 172 2.98 -3.02 5.81
C LEU A 172 4.36 -3.14 6.47
N ALA A 173 5.33 -3.77 5.78
CA ALA A 173 6.70 -3.89 6.25
C ALA A 173 7.35 -2.53 6.51
N ALA A 174 7.16 -1.57 5.60
CA ALA A 174 7.67 -0.21 5.73
C ALA A 174 6.98 0.57 6.88
N ALA A 175 5.68 0.32 7.11
CA ALA A 175 4.93 0.95 8.19
C ALA A 175 5.41 0.53 9.58
N PHE A 176 5.75 -0.75 9.76
CA PHE A 176 6.09 -1.34 11.06
C PHE A 176 7.57 -1.65 11.26
N ASN A 177 8.42 -1.53 10.24
CA ASN A 177 9.80 -2.04 10.23
C ASN A 177 9.87 -3.57 10.53
N ALA A 178 8.86 -4.33 10.13
CA ALA A 178 8.71 -5.74 10.44
C ALA A 178 8.42 -6.57 9.16
N PRO A 179 9.41 -6.84 8.31
CA PRO A 179 9.19 -7.46 7.00
C PRO A 179 8.62 -8.90 7.10
N ILE A 180 9.08 -9.68 8.07
CA ILE A 180 8.59 -11.07 8.24
C ILE A 180 7.13 -11.07 8.71
N ALA A 181 6.80 -10.25 9.71
CA ALA A 181 5.44 -10.15 10.21
C ALA A 181 4.47 -9.62 9.12
N ALA A 182 4.91 -8.67 8.31
CA ALA A 182 4.12 -8.14 7.20
C ALA A 182 3.85 -9.18 6.12
N LEU A 183 4.85 -10.01 5.78
CA LEU A 183 4.68 -11.11 4.84
C LEU A 183 3.67 -12.13 5.38
N LEU A 184 3.83 -12.56 6.62
CA LEU A 184 2.91 -13.53 7.26
C LEU A 184 1.48 -13.00 7.33
N PHE A 185 1.30 -11.72 7.70
CA PHE A 185 -0.01 -11.07 7.72
C PHE A 185 -0.69 -11.08 6.34
N VAL A 186 0.03 -10.71 5.28
CA VAL A 186 -0.55 -10.70 3.93
C VAL A 186 -0.86 -12.11 3.46
N VAL A 187 -0.02 -13.09 3.77
CA VAL A 187 -0.29 -14.49 3.43
C VAL A 187 -1.51 -15.02 4.20
N GLU A 188 -1.64 -14.71 5.47
CA GLU A 188 -2.74 -15.15 6.31
C GLU A 188 -4.05 -14.43 5.99
N GLU A 189 -4.06 -13.10 6.02
CA GLU A 189 -5.28 -12.29 5.89
C GLU A 189 -5.75 -12.22 4.44
N VAL A 190 -4.82 -12.11 3.49
CA VAL A 190 -5.15 -11.87 2.09
C VAL A 190 -5.27 -13.18 1.29
N TYR A 191 -4.42 -14.17 1.55
CA TYR A 191 -4.41 -15.45 0.83
C TYR A 191 -5.22 -16.57 1.50
N HIS A 192 -5.55 -16.47 2.78
CA HIS A 192 -6.29 -17.53 3.50
C HIS A 192 -7.64 -17.89 2.86
N HIS A 193 -8.21 -17.01 2.06
CA HIS A 193 -9.45 -17.24 1.32
C HIS A 193 -9.24 -17.86 -0.08
N PHE A 194 -8.00 -18.10 -0.51
CA PHE A 194 -7.70 -18.74 -1.79
C PHE A 194 -7.60 -20.26 -1.73
N SER A 195 -7.68 -20.85 -0.54
CA SER A 195 -7.50 -22.30 -0.29
C SER A 195 -8.80 -23.06 -0.07
N ARG A 196 -9.93 -22.61 -0.62
CA ARG A 196 -11.18 -23.40 -0.65
C ARG A 196 -11.74 -23.54 -2.04
#